data_31543c48c15fc0024fcfb3e3f44c08fa
#
_entry.id   31543c48c15fc0024fcfb3e3f44c08fa
#
_cell.length_a   1.000
_cell.length_b   1.000
_cell.length_c   1.000
_cell.angle_alpha   90.00
_cell.angle_beta   90.00
_cell.angle_gamma   90.00
#
_symmetry.space_group_name_H-M   'P 1'
#
loop_
_entity.id
_entity.type
_entity.pdbx_description
1 polymer ?
#
loop_
_entity_poly.entity_id
_entity_poly.type
_entity_poly.pdbx_seq_one_letter_code
_entity_poly.pdbx_strand_id
1 'polypeptide(L)'
;MRYNKEEIEEIKIKFFAQVQDEYDYFRKKVTKKGIEGVYADSLQITFYKEVYRYLMYDNLSEDDYVQFLGEPIIKKLWEVFTVSELPRQSRDYLRQLVKLYRENEKEQRRAA
;
A
#
# COMPACT_ATOMS: atom_id res chain seq x y z
N MET A 1 11.44 19.81 -8.63
CA MET A 1 10.08 19.32 -8.35
C MET A 1 9.09 19.84 -9.37
N ARG A 2 8.19 18.97 -9.81
CA ARG A 2 7.24 19.26 -10.88
C ARG A 2 5.92 19.83 -10.39
N TYR A 3 5.67 19.74 -9.09
CA TYR A 3 4.40 20.11 -8.48
C TYR A 3 4.62 21.17 -7.42
N ASN A 4 3.72 22.14 -7.36
CA ASN A 4 3.77 23.14 -6.29
C ASN A 4 3.12 22.55 -5.03
N LYS A 5 3.21 23.30 -3.92
CA LYS A 5 2.73 22.85 -2.62
C LYS A 5 1.23 22.52 -2.62
N GLU A 6 0.43 23.35 -3.29
CA GLU A 6 -1.01 23.15 -3.36
C GLU A 6 -1.37 21.89 -4.16
N GLU A 7 -0.68 21.65 -5.26
CA GLU A 7 -0.89 20.46 -6.08
C GLU A 7 -0.54 19.18 -5.30
N ILE A 8 0.57 19.20 -4.56
CA ILE A 8 0.97 18.06 -3.73
C ILE A 8 -0.06 17.79 -2.64
N GLU A 9 -0.59 18.84 -1.99
CA GLU A 9 -1.62 18.67 -0.97
C GLU A 9 -2.90 18.04 -1.54
N GLU A 10 -3.32 18.46 -2.73
CA GLU A 10 -4.46 17.86 -3.41
C GLU A 10 -4.23 16.37 -3.73
N ILE A 11 -3.03 16.06 -4.23
CA ILE A 11 -2.66 14.69 -4.55
C ILE A 11 -2.69 13.82 -3.30
N LYS A 12 -2.14 14.32 -2.18
CA LYS A 12 -2.17 13.61 -0.91
C LYS A 12 -3.59 13.34 -0.43
N ILE A 13 -4.47 14.33 -0.50
CA ILE A 13 -5.87 14.19 -0.09
C ILE A 13 -6.55 13.09 -0.92
N LYS A 14 -6.36 13.11 -2.22
CA LYS A 14 -6.90 12.07 -3.12
C LYS A 14 -6.30 10.70 -2.81
N PHE A 15 -5.01 10.65 -2.55
CA PHE A 15 -4.33 9.41 -2.20
C PHE A 15 -4.87 8.82 -0.91
N PHE A 16 -5.01 9.63 0.14
CA PHE A 16 -5.54 9.18 1.42
C PHE A 16 -6.97 8.67 1.30
N ALA A 17 -7.82 9.36 0.52
CA ALA A 17 -9.18 8.91 0.25
C ALA A 17 -9.19 7.56 -0.49
N GLN A 18 -8.32 7.40 -1.45
CA GLN A 18 -8.16 6.16 -2.21
C GLN A 18 -7.74 5.00 -1.32
N VAL A 19 -6.75 5.22 -0.44
CA VAL A 19 -6.28 4.19 0.50
C VAL A 19 -7.39 3.80 1.46
N GLN A 20 -8.14 4.78 1.96
CA GLN A 20 -9.28 4.53 2.84
C GLN A 20 -10.33 3.66 2.15
N ASP A 21 -10.67 3.99 0.92
CA ASP A 21 -11.66 3.22 0.14
C ASP A 21 -11.18 1.80 -0.12
N GLU A 22 -9.92 1.61 -0.46
CA GLU A 22 -9.34 0.30 -0.69
C GLU A 22 -9.41 -0.56 0.57
N TYR A 23 -9.05 0.02 1.71
CA TYR A 23 -9.07 -0.68 3.00
C TYR A 23 -10.50 -1.03 3.43
N ASP A 24 -11.44 -0.10 3.27
CA ASP A 24 -12.85 -0.34 3.62
C ASP A 24 -13.45 -1.44 2.75
N TYR A 25 -13.14 -1.46 1.46
CA TYR A 25 -13.57 -2.52 0.55
C TYR A 25 -13.06 -3.88 1.01
N PHE A 26 -11.78 -3.96 1.36
CA PHE A 26 -11.16 -5.19 1.86
C PHE A 26 -11.85 -5.66 3.14
N ARG A 27 -12.07 -4.77 4.09
CA ARG A 27 -12.72 -5.10 5.37
C ARG A 27 -14.12 -5.66 5.16
N LYS A 28 -14.92 -5.04 4.30
CA LYS A 28 -16.26 -5.52 3.97
C LYS A 28 -16.23 -6.90 3.35
N LYS A 29 -15.31 -7.12 2.44
CA LYS A 29 -15.15 -8.40 1.75
C LYS A 29 -14.79 -9.52 2.74
N VAL A 30 -13.86 -9.26 3.64
CA VAL A 30 -13.42 -10.24 4.66
C VAL A 30 -14.54 -10.52 5.65
N THR A 31 -15.24 -9.48 6.12
CA THR A 31 -16.32 -9.62 7.09
C THR A 31 -17.45 -10.51 6.57
N LYS A 32 -17.72 -10.47 5.27
CA LYS A 32 -18.76 -11.31 4.65
C LYS A 32 -18.44 -12.80 4.70
N LYS A 33 -17.16 -13.17 4.85
CA LYS A 33 -16.74 -14.57 4.90
C LYS A 33 -17.04 -15.26 6.23
N GLY A 34 -17.40 -14.49 7.27
CA GLY A 34 -17.65 -15.04 8.60
C GLY A 34 -16.37 -15.39 9.34
N ILE A 35 -16.51 -16.01 10.51
CA ILE A 35 -15.39 -16.27 11.43
C ILE A 35 -14.31 -17.14 10.81
N GLU A 36 -14.68 -18.21 10.11
CA GLU A 36 -13.72 -19.12 9.50
C GLU A 36 -12.89 -18.43 8.41
N GLY A 37 -13.54 -17.61 7.60
CA GLY A 37 -12.84 -16.82 6.59
C GLY A 37 -11.89 -15.80 7.21
N VAL A 38 -12.28 -15.19 8.32
CA VAL A 38 -11.40 -14.28 9.06
C VAL A 38 -10.15 -14.99 9.55
N TYR A 39 -10.29 -16.19 10.10
CA TYR A 39 -9.12 -16.97 10.53
C TYR A 39 -8.22 -17.37 9.37
N ALA A 40 -8.81 -17.80 8.26
CA ALA A 40 -8.05 -18.18 7.06
C ALA A 40 -7.24 -17.03 6.50
N ASP A 41 -7.77 -15.82 6.57
CA ASP A 41 -7.15 -14.62 6.01
C ASP A 41 -6.38 -13.79 7.06
N SER A 42 -6.12 -14.34 8.25
CA SER A 42 -5.57 -13.57 9.37
C SER A 42 -4.26 -12.85 9.05
N LEU A 43 -3.35 -13.46 8.31
CA LEU A 43 -2.09 -12.84 7.93
C LEU A 43 -2.34 -11.64 7.01
N GLN A 44 -3.20 -11.81 6.02
CA GLN A 44 -3.54 -10.75 5.09
C GLN A 44 -4.26 -9.59 5.79
N ILE A 45 -5.15 -9.91 6.73
CA ILE A 45 -5.87 -8.90 7.52
C ILE A 45 -4.88 -8.05 8.31
N THR A 46 -3.94 -8.69 9.00
CA THR A 46 -2.92 -7.98 9.78
C THR A 46 -2.05 -7.12 8.88
N PHE A 47 -1.63 -7.66 7.73
CA PHE A 47 -0.81 -6.95 6.77
C PHE A 47 -1.52 -5.69 6.24
N TYR A 48 -2.78 -5.83 5.81
CA TYR A 48 -3.55 -4.71 5.27
C TYR A 48 -3.71 -3.61 6.30
N LYS A 49 -3.96 -3.96 7.55
CA LYS A 49 -4.08 -2.99 8.63
C LYS A 49 -2.78 -2.23 8.87
N GLU A 50 -1.66 -2.94 8.90
CA GLU A 50 -0.34 -2.31 9.10
C GLU A 50 0.03 -1.39 7.94
N VAL A 51 -0.19 -1.84 6.71
CA VAL A 51 0.09 -1.04 5.51
C VAL A 51 -0.82 0.18 5.47
N TYR A 52 -2.11 0.01 5.74
CA TYR A 52 -3.05 1.12 5.81
C TYR A 52 -2.55 2.20 6.76
N ARG A 53 -2.16 1.83 7.97
CA ARG A 53 -1.64 2.77 8.96
C ARG A 53 -0.38 3.47 8.46
N TYR A 54 0.54 2.70 7.88
CA TYR A 54 1.79 3.24 7.36
C TYR A 54 1.54 4.29 6.27
N LEU A 55 0.65 3.99 5.34
CA LEU A 55 0.34 4.89 4.23
C LEU A 55 -0.39 6.16 4.67
N MET A 56 -1.22 6.07 5.72
CA MET A 56 -2.00 7.21 6.21
C MET A 56 -1.21 8.15 7.10
N TYR A 57 0.00 7.80 7.51
CA TYR A 57 0.84 8.62 8.39
C TYR A 57 1.93 9.42 7.67
N ASP A 58 1.74 9.68 6.39
CA ASP A 58 2.64 10.53 5.59
C ASP A 58 4.09 10.03 5.58
N ASN A 59 4.25 8.72 5.40
CA ASN A 59 5.58 8.08 5.36
C ASN A 59 6.17 8.01 3.95
N LEU A 60 5.46 8.52 2.95
CA LEU A 60 5.87 8.42 1.55
C LEU A 60 6.49 9.74 1.09
N SER A 61 7.33 9.66 0.06
CA SER A 61 7.85 10.84 -0.61
C SER A 61 6.77 11.46 -1.52
N GLU A 62 6.97 12.70 -1.92
CA GLU A 62 6.04 13.38 -2.84
C GLU A 62 5.92 12.59 -4.15
N ASP A 63 7.03 12.08 -4.67
CA ASP A 63 7.03 11.27 -5.89
C ASP A 63 6.21 9.99 -5.71
N ASP A 64 6.23 9.38 -4.53
CA ASP A 64 5.45 8.18 -4.24
C ASP A 64 3.96 8.48 -4.31
N TYR A 65 3.51 9.60 -3.73
CA TYR A 65 2.09 9.98 -3.79
C TYR A 65 1.62 10.14 -5.23
N VAL A 66 2.43 10.79 -6.04
CA VAL A 66 2.11 11.00 -7.47
C VAL A 66 2.06 9.66 -8.21
N GLN A 67 3.07 8.82 -8.00
CA GLN A 67 3.19 7.54 -8.70
C GLN A 67 2.10 6.55 -8.31
N PHE A 68 1.74 6.51 -7.04
CA PHE A 68 0.80 5.51 -6.51
C PHE A 68 -0.66 5.94 -6.61
N LEU A 69 -0.92 7.18 -6.97
CA LEU A 69 -2.30 7.66 -7.12
C LEU A 69 -2.99 6.90 -8.25
N GLY A 70 -4.19 6.39 -7.97
CA GLY A 70 -4.95 5.59 -8.92
C GLY A 70 -4.66 4.09 -8.85
N GLU A 71 -3.66 3.68 -8.08
CA GLU A 71 -3.28 2.27 -7.94
C GLU A 71 -3.91 1.65 -6.68
N PRO A 72 -4.33 0.38 -6.71
CA PRO A 72 -4.73 -0.33 -5.49
C PRO A 72 -3.48 -0.70 -4.68
N ILE A 73 -2.91 0.31 -4.01
CA ILE A 73 -1.55 0.23 -3.47
C ILE A 73 -1.40 -0.84 -2.37
N ILE A 74 -2.41 -1.03 -1.52
CA ILE A 74 -2.31 -2.05 -0.46
C ILE A 74 -2.24 -3.44 -1.08
N LYS A 75 -3.09 -3.72 -2.06
CA LYS A 75 -3.09 -4.98 -2.79
C LYS A 75 -1.76 -5.20 -3.50
N LYS A 76 -1.24 -4.16 -4.15
CA LYS A 76 0.05 -4.24 -4.85
C LYS A 76 1.20 -4.56 -3.89
N LEU A 77 1.21 -3.93 -2.73
CA LEU A 77 2.21 -4.20 -1.71
C LEU A 77 2.07 -5.62 -1.15
N TRP A 78 0.84 -6.11 -0.99
CA TRP A 78 0.59 -7.49 -0.58
C TRP A 78 1.18 -8.50 -1.59
N GLU A 79 0.99 -8.24 -2.88
CA GLU A 79 1.55 -9.09 -3.93
C GLU A 79 3.08 -9.15 -3.86
N VAL A 80 3.74 -8.01 -3.64
CA VAL A 80 5.19 -7.96 -3.48
C VAL A 80 5.61 -8.68 -2.21
N PHE A 81 4.89 -8.49 -1.11
CA PHE A 81 5.20 -9.11 0.18
C PHE A 81 5.16 -10.63 0.09
N THR A 82 4.16 -11.21 -0.60
CA THR A 82 3.99 -12.65 -0.68
C THR A 82 5.10 -13.36 -1.44
N VAL A 83 5.79 -12.65 -2.33
CA VAL A 83 6.91 -13.21 -3.10
C VAL A 83 8.28 -12.76 -2.60
N SER A 84 8.32 -11.88 -1.59
CA SER A 84 9.56 -11.37 -1.03
C SER A 84 10.01 -12.22 0.16
N GLU A 85 11.30 -12.11 0.48
CA GLU A 85 11.87 -12.77 1.67
C GLU A 85 12.15 -11.75 2.78
N LEU A 86 11.49 -10.61 2.75
CA LEU A 86 11.69 -9.56 3.76
C LEU A 86 11.27 -10.05 5.14
N PRO A 87 12.13 -9.87 6.16
CA PRO A 87 11.78 -10.28 7.52
C PRO A 87 10.72 -9.35 8.10
N ARG A 88 9.55 -9.90 8.37
CA ARG A 88 8.41 -9.14 8.90
C ARG A 88 8.67 -8.54 10.27
N GLN A 89 9.61 -9.11 11.03
CA GLN A 89 9.97 -8.62 12.36
C GLN A 89 10.85 -7.36 12.32
N SER A 90 11.38 -7.00 11.17
CA SER A 90 12.15 -5.78 11.03
C SER A 90 11.25 -4.56 11.19
N ARG A 91 11.70 -3.56 11.95
CA ARG A 91 10.94 -2.31 12.13
C ARG A 91 10.74 -1.57 10.82
N ASP A 92 11.63 -1.77 9.87
CA ASP A 92 11.62 -1.06 8.59
C ASP A 92 11.04 -1.88 7.45
N TYR A 93 10.39 -3.02 7.73
CA TYR A 93 9.98 -3.89 6.64
C TYR A 93 8.97 -3.22 5.68
N LEU A 94 8.10 -2.37 6.20
CA LEU A 94 7.13 -1.66 5.34
C LEU A 94 7.84 -0.64 4.44
N ARG A 95 8.83 0.07 4.97
CA ARG A 95 9.63 0.99 4.16
C ARG A 95 10.41 0.25 3.08
N GLN A 96 11.01 -0.89 3.45
CA GLN A 96 11.73 -1.74 2.50
C GLN A 96 10.79 -2.31 1.45
N LEU A 97 9.56 -2.67 1.84
CA LEU A 97 8.56 -3.18 0.93
C LEU A 97 8.12 -2.14 -0.10
N VAL A 98 7.88 -0.90 0.35
CA VAL A 98 7.55 0.21 -0.54
C VAL A 98 8.70 0.47 -1.51
N LYS A 99 9.92 0.44 -1.03
CA LYS A 99 11.12 0.62 -1.87
C LYS A 99 11.21 -0.48 -2.92
N LEU A 100 10.99 -1.72 -2.53
CA LEU A 100 11.02 -2.87 -3.43
C LEU A 100 9.93 -2.77 -4.50
N TYR A 101 8.74 -2.38 -4.10
CA TYR A 101 7.64 -2.17 -5.04
C TYR A 101 7.99 -1.08 -6.06
N ARG A 102 8.56 0.03 -5.60
CA ARG A 102 8.97 1.14 -6.46
C ARG A 102 10.02 0.68 -7.49
N GLU A 103 10.98 -0.11 -7.06
CA GLU A 103 12.03 -0.65 -7.95
C GLU A 103 11.45 -1.61 -8.98
N ASN A 104 10.54 -2.49 -8.57
CA ASN A 104 9.89 -3.43 -9.48
C ASN A 104 9.07 -2.70 -10.55
N GLU A 105 8.37 -1.64 -10.19
CA GLU A 105 7.62 -0.82 -11.14
C GLU A 105 8.55 -0.18 -12.18
N LYS A 106 9.70 0.31 -11.76
CA LYS A 106 10.69 0.89 -12.66
C LYS A 106 11.23 -0.14 -13.66
N GLU A 107 11.51 -1.36 -13.18
CA GLU A 107 11.97 -2.44 -14.05
C GLU A 107 10.93 -2.83 -15.08
N GLN A 108 9.67 -2.94 -14.68
CA GLN A 108 8.58 -3.25 -15.60
C GLN A 108 8.43 -2.18 -16.68
N ARG A 109 8.55 -0.92 -16.31
CA ARG A 109 8.52 0.18 -17.28
C ARG A 109 9.69 0.15 -18.25
N ARG A 110 10.87 -0.26 -17.79
CA ARG A 110 12.06 -0.40 -18.68
C ARG A 110 11.89 -1.58 -19.62
N ALA A 111 11.25 -2.66 -19.16
CA ALA A 111 11.04 -3.85 -19.98
C ALA A 111 9.95 -3.66 -21.04
N ALA A 112 9.07 -2.71 -20.82
CA ALA A 112 8.03 -2.35 -21.78
C ALA A 112 8.60 -1.39 -22.84
#